data_1e6750cc7a8d171c3af47323ba97ed69
#
_entry.id   1e6750cc7a8d171c3af47323ba97ed69
#
_cell.length_a   1.000
_cell.length_b   1.000
_cell.length_c   1.000
_cell.angle_alpha   90.00
_cell.angle_beta   90.00
_cell.angle_gamma   90.00
#
_symmetry.space_group_name_H-M   'P 1'
#
loop_
_entity.id
_entity.type
_entity.pdbx_description
1 polymer ?
#
loop_
_entity_poly.entity_id
_entity_poly.type
_entity_poly.pdbx_seq_one_letter_code
_entity_poly.pdbx_strand_id
1 'polypeptide(L)'
;MDAALALIISTAFELKFYLLFSYLFGYSMTLQMQSAERIGVSYMPRILRRQTGLFVIGILHAVLLFHGDILVTYSVLGLLLLALRNSPDTTKLKLACGIIGVTAALWLMIAFVQWGEPARDDSEMYRAQAEAAMHSLRATPLDIIGQHLSGLWTVLPMLLALQGPCALAMFLLGFVSGKYQLLQYPERYTPHLNKAILWGVLVGIPGGLAYAWGTQFMPGSAAETAMLALGILTAPFLTMGLLGALLKLFDSGRLERGRNALANAGRMALTNYLLQSLICSFLFQGYGLALIGKVSVTQTFFFVLPVFGLQLLMSRWWLTRFAYGPVEWILRAMTIGRWPAC
;
A
#
# COMPACT_ATOMS: atom_id res chain seq x y z
N MET A 1 -21.29 15.67 5.30
CA MET A 1 -19.86 15.92 5.04
C MET A 1 -19.07 14.60 5.07
N ASP A 2 -19.30 13.73 6.05
CA ASP A 2 -18.60 12.44 6.17
C ASP A 2 -18.77 11.54 4.94
N ALA A 3 -19.98 11.38 4.42
CA ALA A 3 -20.23 10.54 3.23
C ALA A 3 -19.50 11.05 1.97
N ALA A 4 -19.47 12.36 1.74
CA ALA A 4 -18.77 12.94 0.60
C ALA A 4 -17.25 12.75 0.72
N LEU A 5 -16.70 12.96 1.93
CA LEU A 5 -15.29 12.75 2.21
C LEU A 5 -14.90 11.26 2.06
N ALA A 6 -15.73 10.36 2.60
CA ALA A 6 -15.53 8.93 2.45
C ALA A 6 -15.56 8.50 0.98
N LEU A 7 -16.49 9.04 0.16
CA LEU A 7 -16.54 8.79 -1.28
C LEU A 7 -15.23 9.23 -1.98
N ILE A 8 -14.71 10.41 -1.62
CA ILE A 8 -13.44 10.91 -2.17
C ILE A 8 -12.27 9.99 -1.76
N ILE A 9 -12.22 9.59 -0.49
CA ILE A 9 -11.18 8.71 0.03
C ILE A 9 -11.22 7.36 -0.69
N SER A 10 -12.37 6.71 -0.79
CA SER A 10 -12.51 5.42 -1.46
C SER A 10 -12.22 5.51 -2.95
N THR A 11 -12.61 6.62 -3.61
CA THR A 11 -12.33 6.82 -5.04
C THR A 11 -10.85 7.04 -5.32
N ALA A 12 -10.18 7.90 -4.56
CA ALA A 12 -8.83 8.36 -4.88
C ALA A 12 -7.72 7.57 -4.19
N PHE A 13 -7.98 7.00 -3.00
CA PHE A 13 -6.94 6.42 -2.15
C PHE A 13 -7.06 4.90 -1.96
N GLU A 14 -8.24 4.39 -1.64
CA GLU A 14 -8.44 2.96 -1.44
C GLU A 14 -8.11 2.17 -2.70
N LEU A 15 -7.54 1.00 -2.56
CA LEU A 15 -6.98 0.16 -3.62
C LEU A 15 -5.78 0.79 -4.37
N LYS A 16 -5.69 2.11 -4.54
CA LYS A 16 -4.72 2.76 -5.43
C LYS A 16 -3.36 2.95 -4.75
N PHE A 17 -3.37 3.31 -3.45
CA PHE A 17 -2.11 3.58 -2.75
C PHE A 17 -1.29 2.32 -2.48
N TYR A 18 -1.91 1.22 -2.05
CA TYR A 18 -1.15 -0.01 -1.89
C TYR A 18 -0.64 -0.55 -3.24
N LEU A 19 -1.39 -0.36 -4.35
CA LEU A 19 -0.92 -0.69 -5.69
C LEU A 19 0.27 0.18 -6.10
N LEU A 20 0.25 1.48 -5.78
CA LEU A 20 1.37 2.38 -6.02
C LEU A 20 2.61 1.95 -5.23
N PHE A 21 2.45 1.65 -3.93
CA PHE A 21 3.55 1.14 -3.10
C PHE A 21 4.08 -0.19 -3.64
N SER A 22 3.19 -1.08 -4.08
CA SER A 22 3.56 -2.35 -4.71
C SER A 22 4.40 -2.12 -5.97
N TYR A 23 3.96 -1.22 -6.85
CA TYR A 23 4.72 -0.86 -8.05
C TYR A 23 6.11 -0.31 -7.69
N LEU A 24 6.18 0.63 -6.73
CA LEU A 24 7.46 1.21 -6.28
C LEU A 24 8.38 0.17 -5.63
N PHE A 25 7.82 -0.81 -4.92
CA PHE A 25 8.60 -1.91 -4.35
C PHE A 25 9.25 -2.77 -5.44
N GLY A 26 8.48 -3.18 -6.45
CA GLY A 26 9.00 -3.90 -7.61
C GLY A 26 10.07 -3.09 -8.36
N TYR A 27 9.83 -1.79 -8.55
CA TYR A 27 10.81 -0.86 -9.13
C TYR A 27 12.10 -0.79 -8.29
N SER A 28 11.98 -0.66 -6.96
CA SER A 28 13.13 -0.55 -6.06
C SER A 28 14.02 -1.80 -6.06
N MET A 29 13.45 -2.96 -6.35
CA MET A 29 14.19 -4.21 -6.42
C MET A 29 15.20 -4.22 -7.58
N THR A 30 14.83 -3.67 -8.74
CA THR A 30 15.77 -3.53 -9.86
C THR A 30 16.91 -2.56 -9.55
N LEU A 31 16.62 -1.44 -8.86
CA LEU A 31 17.65 -0.49 -8.43
C LEU A 31 18.65 -1.15 -7.47
N GLN A 32 18.19 -2.01 -6.58
CA GLN A 32 19.07 -2.75 -5.67
C GLN A 32 19.95 -3.76 -6.41
N MET A 33 19.40 -4.46 -7.42
CA MET A 33 20.17 -5.36 -8.28
C MET A 33 21.25 -4.59 -9.03
N GLN A 34 20.89 -3.50 -9.70
CA GLN A 34 21.84 -2.62 -10.42
C GLN A 34 22.90 -2.05 -9.48
N SER A 35 22.53 -1.66 -8.26
CA SER A 35 23.48 -1.16 -7.27
C SER A 35 24.45 -2.24 -6.80
N ALA A 36 24.01 -3.48 -6.65
CA ALA A 36 24.89 -4.60 -6.29
C ALA A 36 25.89 -4.94 -7.42
N GLU A 37 25.42 -4.93 -8.67
CA GLU A 37 26.24 -5.15 -9.85
C GLU A 37 27.33 -4.10 -9.99
N ARG A 38 26.99 -2.80 -9.81
CA ARG A 38 27.96 -1.67 -9.91
C ARG A 38 29.14 -1.80 -8.94
N ILE A 39 28.93 -2.41 -7.77
CA ILE A 39 30.00 -2.58 -6.76
C ILE A 39 30.57 -4.02 -6.75
N GLY A 40 30.23 -4.83 -7.75
CA GLY A 40 30.79 -6.17 -7.94
C GLY A 40 30.41 -7.18 -6.87
N VAL A 41 29.25 -7.04 -6.20
CA VAL A 41 28.80 -7.96 -5.15
C VAL A 41 27.56 -8.74 -5.58
N SER A 42 27.43 -9.96 -5.08
CA SER A 42 26.21 -10.74 -5.32
C SER A 42 24.98 -10.06 -4.70
N TYR A 43 23.95 -9.84 -5.51
CA TYR A 43 22.68 -9.26 -5.06
C TYR A 43 21.81 -10.25 -4.29
N MET A 44 21.92 -11.56 -4.57
CA MET A 44 21.04 -12.58 -4.01
C MET A 44 21.03 -12.60 -2.47
N PRO A 45 22.19 -12.73 -1.78
CA PRO A 45 22.20 -12.71 -0.31
C PRO A 45 21.66 -11.38 0.27
N ARG A 46 21.89 -10.27 -0.43
CA ARG A 46 21.42 -8.94 0.01
C ARG A 46 19.91 -8.84 -0.06
N ILE A 47 19.30 -9.30 -1.17
CA ILE A 47 17.85 -9.29 -1.32
C ILE A 47 17.20 -10.24 -0.32
N LEU A 48 17.72 -11.46 -0.15
CA LEU A 48 17.19 -12.41 0.82
C LEU A 48 17.22 -11.83 2.25
N ARG A 49 18.36 -11.29 2.68
CA ARG A 49 18.48 -10.64 4.01
C ARG A 49 17.51 -9.47 4.16
N ARG A 50 17.31 -8.67 3.11
CA ARG A 50 16.35 -7.57 3.13
C ARG A 50 14.92 -8.08 3.27
N GLN A 51 14.54 -9.12 2.52
CA GLN A 51 13.20 -9.72 2.64
C GLN A 51 12.98 -10.30 4.05
N THR A 52 13.97 -11.01 4.61
CA THR A 52 13.91 -11.49 6.00
C THR A 52 13.76 -10.33 6.98
N GLY A 53 14.51 -9.25 6.79
CA GLY A 53 14.39 -8.05 7.64
C GLY A 53 13.00 -7.42 7.58
N LEU A 54 12.44 -7.26 6.38
CA LEU A 54 11.09 -6.76 6.20
C LEU A 54 10.04 -7.68 6.82
N PHE A 55 10.22 -9.00 6.69
CA PHE A 55 9.32 -9.99 7.28
C PHE A 55 9.29 -9.89 8.81
N VAL A 56 10.47 -9.80 9.45
CA VAL A 56 10.56 -9.66 10.91
C VAL A 56 9.96 -8.34 11.38
N ILE A 57 10.30 -7.22 10.72
CA ILE A 57 9.73 -5.91 11.05
C ILE A 57 8.22 -5.93 10.86
N GLY A 58 7.73 -6.55 9.78
CA GLY A 58 6.30 -6.65 9.49
C GLY A 58 5.54 -7.49 10.52
N ILE A 59 6.08 -8.62 10.98
CA ILE A 59 5.46 -9.40 12.06
C ILE A 59 5.37 -8.58 13.35
N LEU A 60 6.46 -7.90 13.74
CA LEU A 60 6.44 -7.04 14.93
C LEU A 60 5.40 -5.92 14.79
N HIS A 61 5.34 -5.29 13.63
CA HIS A 61 4.35 -4.26 13.33
C HIS A 61 2.92 -4.80 13.36
N ALA A 62 2.67 -5.97 12.74
CA ALA A 62 1.35 -6.59 12.69
C ALA A 62 0.82 -6.95 14.09
N VAL A 63 1.68 -7.46 14.94
CA VAL A 63 1.31 -7.89 16.30
C VAL A 63 1.17 -6.70 17.26
N LEU A 64 2.10 -5.75 17.21
CA LEU A 64 2.19 -4.69 18.22
C LEU A 64 1.39 -3.43 17.87
N LEU A 65 1.23 -3.11 16.57
CA LEU A 65 0.69 -1.82 16.15
C LEU A 65 -0.57 -1.95 15.30
N PHE A 66 -0.55 -2.80 14.25
CA PHE A 66 -1.64 -2.86 13.29
C PHE A 66 -1.65 -4.16 12.48
N HIS A 67 -2.67 -4.99 12.67
CA HIS A 67 -2.82 -6.31 12.01
C HIS A 67 -2.94 -6.26 10.48
N GLY A 68 -3.27 -5.10 9.89
CA GLY A 68 -3.29 -4.87 8.44
C GLY A 68 -1.91 -4.56 7.84
N ASP A 69 -0.83 -5.20 8.34
CA ASP A 69 0.53 -4.97 7.85
C ASP A 69 0.72 -5.42 6.40
N ILE A 70 1.43 -4.60 5.63
CA ILE A 70 1.80 -4.91 4.24
C ILE A 70 3.23 -5.44 4.08
N LEU A 71 4.11 -5.25 5.10
CA LEU A 71 5.53 -5.59 5.00
C LEU A 71 5.75 -7.11 4.93
N VAL A 72 4.96 -7.88 5.70
CA VAL A 72 4.98 -9.35 5.65
C VAL A 72 4.61 -9.80 4.24
N THR A 73 3.51 -9.31 3.71
CA THR A 73 3.07 -9.62 2.34
C THR A 73 4.13 -9.25 1.31
N TYR A 74 4.69 -8.04 1.40
CA TYR A 74 5.72 -7.57 0.46
C TYR A 74 7.01 -8.35 0.55
N SER A 75 7.36 -8.86 1.74
CA SER A 75 8.53 -9.72 1.89
C SER A 75 8.36 -11.05 1.14
N VAL A 76 7.20 -11.69 1.28
CA VAL A 76 6.87 -12.95 0.58
C VAL A 76 6.75 -12.72 -0.93
N LEU A 77 6.00 -11.71 -1.37
CA LEU A 77 5.85 -11.37 -2.79
C LEU A 77 7.18 -10.96 -3.43
N GLY A 78 8.08 -10.33 -2.67
CA GLY A 78 9.43 -10.02 -3.12
C GLY A 78 10.27 -11.27 -3.43
N LEU A 79 10.09 -12.37 -2.68
CA LEU A 79 10.71 -13.67 -3.00
C LEU A 79 10.11 -14.28 -4.28
N LEU A 80 8.79 -14.17 -4.48
CA LEU A 80 8.15 -14.62 -5.73
C LEU A 80 8.65 -13.80 -6.93
N LEU A 81 8.74 -12.47 -6.78
CA LEU A 81 9.31 -11.61 -7.81
C LEU A 81 10.77 -11.99 -8.12
N LEU A 82 11.56 -12.30 -7.10
CA LEU A 82 12.94 -12.77 -7.27
C LEU A 82 13.03 -14.07 -8.07
N ALA A 83 12.10 -15.00 -7.85
CA ALA A 83 12.01 -16.23 -8.64
C ALA A 83 11.69 -15.95 -10.12
N LEU A 84 10.86 -14.93 -10.38
CA LEU A 84 10.44 -14.52 -11.73
C LEU A 84 11.40 -13.52 -12.41
N ARG A 85 12.50 -13.12 -11.77
CA ARG A 85 13.39 -12.07 -12.27
C ARG A 85 13.95 -12.30 -13.66
N ASN A 86 14.30 -13.56 -13.98
CA ASN A 86 14.92 -13.94 -15.25
C ASN A 86 13.90 -14.20 -16.38
N SER A 87 12.60 -14.21 -16.09
CA SER A 87 11.57 -14.39 -17.11
C SER A 87 11.59 -13.22 -18.10
N PRO A 88 11.15 -13.41 -19.35
CA PRO A 88 10.98 -12.32 -20.32
C PRO A 88 10.04 -11.22 -19.79
N ASP A 89 10.29 -9.97 -20.18
CA ASP A 89 9.45 -8.84 -19.75
C ASP A 89 8.01 -8.98 -20.25
N THR A 90 7.83 -9.49 -21.47
CA THR A 90 6.49 -9.81 -22.02
C THR A 90 5.74 -10.84 -21.18
N THR A 91 6.44 -11.85 -20.63
CA THR A 91 5.84 -12.84 -19.72
C THR A 91 5.41 -12.18 -18.41
N LYS A 92 6.23 -11.31 -17.83
CA LYS A 92 5.88 -10.57 -16.61
C LYS A 92 4.66 -9.67 -16.81
N LEU A 93 4.59 -8.96 -17.96
CA LEU A 93 3.44 -8.11 -18.29
C LEU A 93 2.16 -8.93 -18.49
N LYS A 94 2.22 -10.04 -19.25
CA LYS A 94 1.10 -10.96 -19.44
C LYS A 94 0.63 -11.55 -18.11
N LEU A 95 1.57 -11.95 -17.26
CA LEU A 95 1.27 -12.50 -15.93
C LEU A 95 0.60 -11.45 -15.04
N ALA A 96 1.09 -10.20 -15.04
CA ALA A 96 0.46 -9.10 -14.28
C ALA A 96 -0.98 -8.86 -14.73
N CYS A 97 -1.22 -8.74 -16.03
CA CYS A 97 -2.58 -8.59 -16.57
C CYS A 97 -3.46 -9.81 -16.26
N GLY A 98 -2.92 -11.02 -16.40
CA GLY A 98 -3.63 -12.26 -16.13
C GLY A 98 -4.03 -12.37 -14.64
N ILE A 99 -3.12 -12.04 -13.71
CA ILE A 99 -3.40 -12.06 -12.27
C ILE A 99 -4.54 -11.08 -11.95
N ILE A 100 -4.49 -9.84 -12.44
CA ILE A 100 -5.55 -8.84 -12.21
C ILE A 100 -6.88 -9.34 -12.80
N GLY A 101 -6.85 -9.85 -14.03
CA GLY A 101 -8.05 -10.38 -14.70
C GLY A 101 -8.67 -11.56 -13.98
N VAL A 102 -7.86 -12.55 -13.55
CA VAL A 102 -8.32 -13.71 -12.79
C VAL A 102 -8.87 -13.28 -11.42
N THR A 103 -8.17 -12.39 -10.72
CA THR A 103 -8.64 -11.88 -9.43
C THR A 103 -10.01 -11.20 -9.58
N ALA A 104 -10.17 -10.33 -10.57
CA ALA A 104 -11.44 -9.67 -10.83
C ALA A 104 -12.55 -10.66 -11.23
N ALA A 105 -12.24 -11.66 -12.07
CA ALA A 105 -13.19 -12.70 -12.47
C ALA A 105 -13.65 -13.55 -11.28
N LEU A 106 -12.77 -13.88 -10.34
CA LEU A 106 -13.13 -14.59 -9.11
C LEU A 106 -14.10 -13.77 -8.26
N TRP A 107 -13.86 -12.46 -8.10
CA TRP A 107 -14.76 -11.58 -7.34
C TRP A 107 -16.09 -11.37 -8.07
N LEU A 108 -16.11 -11.32 -9.42
CA LEU A 108 -17.35 -11.30 -10.20
C LEU A 108 -18.13 -12.61 -10.05
N MET A 109 -17.45 -13.74 -10.00
CA MET A 109 -18.10 -15.03 -9.75
C MET A 109 -18.73 -15.08 -8.35
N ILE A 110 -18.05 -14.57 -7.33
CA ILE A 110 -18.60 -14.43 -5.97
C ILE A 110 -19.84 -13.54 -6.00
N ALA A 111 -19.79 -12.40 -6.67
CA ALA A 111 -20.94 -11.50 -6.82
C ALA A 111 -22.13 -12.20 -7.51
N PHE A 112 -21.87 -13.00 -8.54
CA PHE A 112 -22.90 -13.77 -9.23
C PHE A 112 -23.57 -14.81 -8.33
N VAL A 113 -22.78 -15.52 -7.52
CA VAL A 113 -23.32 -16.48 -6.53
C VAL A 113 -24.16 -15.73 -5.48
N GLN A 114 -23.66 -14.63 -4.94
CA GLN A 114 -24.41 -13.80 -3.98
C GLN A 114 -25.73 -13.26 -4.57
N TRP A 115 -25.79 -12.99 -5.87
CA TRP A 115 -27.01 -12.48 -6.51
C TRP A 115 -28.16 -13.48 -6.49
N GLY A 116 -27.87 -14.78 -6.50
CA GLY A 116 -28.85 -15.85 -6.44
C GLY A 116 -29.31 -16.21 -5.02
N GLU A 117 -28.64 -15.66 -3.98
CA GLU A 117 -29.00 -15.93 -2.59
C GLU A 117 -29.95 -14.86 -2.04
N PRO A 118 -30.89 -15.25 -1.13
CA PRO A 118 -31.70 -14.27 -0.44
C PRO A 118 -30.81 -13.33 0.36
N ALA A 119 -31.13 -12.02 0.32
CA ALA A 119 -30.38 -11.02 1.07
C ALA A 119 -30.34 -11.39 2.55
N ARG A 120 -29.17 -11.69 3.07
CA ARG A 120 -28.96 -11.90 4.51
C ARG A 120 -28.71 -10.52 5.14
N ASP A 121 -29.53 -10.20 6.14
CA ASP A 121 -29.25 -9.02 6.96
C ASP A 121 -28.29 -9.40 8.09
N ASP A 122 -27.00 -9.45 7.76
CA ASP A 122 -25.93 -9.72 8.73
C ASP A 122 -25.48 -8.44 9.46
N SER A 123 -26.22 -7.34 9.33
CA SER A 123 -25.85 -6.03 9.86
C SER A 123 -25.67 -6.02 11.39
N GLU A 124 -26.51 -6.75 12.12
CA GLU A 124 -26.38 -6.88 13.57
C GLU A 124 -25.13 -7.65 13.97
N MET A 125 -24.82 -8.73 13.25
CA MET A 125 -23.59 -9.51 13.47
C MET A 125 -22.34 -8.66 13.24
N TYR A 126 -22.28 -7.92 12.14
CA TYR A 126 -21.14 -7.03 11.86
C TYR A 126 -21.01 -5.89 12.86
N ARG A 127 -22.14 -5.33 13.34
CA ARG A 127 -22.13 -4.32 14.41
C ARG A 127 -21.59 -4.90 15.72
N ALA A 128 -22.07 -6.06 16.14
CA ALA A 128 -21.60 -6.72 17.35
C ALA A 128 -20.09 -7.05 17.28
N GLN A 129 -19.61 -7.53 16.14
CA GLN A 129 -18.17 -7.77 15.92
C GLN A 129 -17.35 -6.48 15.98
N ALA A 130 -17.84 -5.41 15.36
CA ALA A 130 -17.17 -4.11 15.39
C ALA A 130 -17.12 -3.53 16.81
N GLU A 131 -18.20 -3.63 17.57
CA GLU A 131 -18.27 -3.18 18.97
C GLU A 131 -17.31 -3.99 19.86
N ALA A 132 -17.27 -5.31 19.70
CA ALA A 132 -16.34 -6.18 20.44
C ALA A 132 -14.88 -5.84 20.12
N ALA A 133 -14.55 -5.62 18.83
CA ALA A 133 -13.23 -5.19 18.40
C ALA A 133 -12.87 -3.81 18.98
N MET A 134 -13.78 -2.84 18.94
CA MET A 134 -13.58 -1.52 19.54
C MET A 134 -13.36 -1.59 21.05
N HIS A 135 -14.10 -2.45 21.74
CA HIS A 135 -13.95 -2.67 23.18
C HIS A 135 -12.53 -3.22 23.49
N SER A 136 -12.10 -4.25 22.78
CA SER A 136 -10.76 -4.84 22.95
C SER A 136 -9.64 -3.85 22.64
N LEU A 137 -9.79 -3.03 21.59
CA LEU A 137 -8.81 -2.01 21.20
C LEU A 137 -8.74 -0.83 22.18
N ARG A 138 -9.73 -0.64 23.06
CA ARG A 138 -9.73 0.37 24.14
C ARG A 138 -9.27 -0.17 25.49
N ALA A 139 -9.08 -1.49 25.61
CA ALA A 139 -8.77 -2.18 26.85
C ALA A 139 -7.24 -2.17 27.14
N THR A 140 -6.74 -3.22 27.77
CA THR A 140 -5.33 -3.33 28.15
C THR A 140 -4.43 -3.60 26.92
N PRO A 141 -3.11 -3.35 27.04
CA PRO A 141 -2.17 -3.71 25.96
C PRO A 141 -2.22 -5.18 25.54
N LEU A 142 -2.51 -6.11 26.46
CA LEU A 142 -2.64 -7.52 26.15
C LEU A 142 -3.90 -7.81 25.33
N ASP A 143 -5.01 -7.16 25.64
CA ASP A 143 -6.27 -7.28 24.87
C ASP A 143 -6.09 -6.73 23.46
N ILE A 144 -5.36 -5.62 23.32
CA ILE A 144 -5.04 -5.02 22.01
C ILE A 144 -4.19 -5.98 21.18
N ILE A 145 -3.14 -6.57 21.75
CA ILE A 145 -2.32 -7.58 21.07
C ILE A 145 -3.17 -8.80 20.71
N GLY A 146 -4.02 -9.27 21.62
CA GLY A 146 -4.98 -10.35 21.34
C GLY A 146 -5.90 -10.04 20.17
N GLN A 147 -6.43 -8.80 20.11
CA GLN A 147 -7.26 -8.34 18.99
C GLN A 147 -6.47 -8.27 17.68
N HIS A 148 -5.21 -7.84 17.71
CA HIS A 148 -4.38 -7.86 16.51
C HIS A 148 -4.11 -9.28 16.02
N LEU A 149 -3.80 -10.21 16.92
CA LEU A 149 -3.57 -11.63 16.57
C LEU A 149 -4.82 -12.30 16.00
N SER A 150 -5.99 -12.07 16.59
CA SER A 150 -7.25 -12.58 16.04
C SER A 150 -7.59 -11.93 14.70
N GLY A 151 -7.33 -10.62 14.57
CA GLY A 151 -7.54 -9.87 13.34
C GLY A 151 -6.70 -10.37 12.16
N LEU A 152 -5.51 -10.95 12.41
CA LEU A 152 -4.69 -11.54 11.35
C LEU A 152 -5.43 -12.66 10.61
N TRP A 153 -6.17 -13.51 11.32
CA TRP A 153 -6.96 -14.60 10.71
C TRP A 153 -8.13 -14.07 9.88
N THR A 154 -8.71 -12.94 10.28
CA THR A 154 -9.80 -12.28 9.53
C THR A 154 -9.29 -11.62 8.26
N VAL A 155 -8.12 -10.98 8.32
CA VAL A 155 -7.53 -10.26 7.17
C VAL A 155 -6.85 -11.20 6.17
N LEU A 156 -6.33 -12.35 6.62
CA LEU A 156 -5.56 -13.28 5.78
C LEU A 156 -6.31 -13.76 4.52
N PRO A 157 -7.59 -14.17 4.55
CA PRO A 157 -8.32 -14.57 3.34
C PRO A 157 -8.42 -13.42 2.32
N MET A 158 -8.73 -12.21 2.76
CA MET A 158 -8.80 -11.04 1.89
C MET A 158 -7.43 -10.67 1.31
N LEU A 159 -6.37 -10.80 2.11
CA LEU A 159 -5.01 -10.58 1.68
C LEU A 159 -4.60 -11.58 0.59
N LEU A 160 -4.94 -12.85 0.75
CA LEU A 160 -4.63 -13.88 -0.24
C LEU A 160 -5.51 -13.79 -1.49
N ALA A 161 -6.80 -13.46 -1.35
CA ALA A 161 -7.76 -13.45 -2.46
C ALA A 161 -7.78 -12.13 -3.26
N LEU A 162 -7.32 -11.02 -2.67
CA LEU A 162 -7.40 -9.68 -3.27
C LEU A 162 -6.07 -8.95 -3.28
N GLN A 163 -5.55 -8.60 -2.09
CA GLN A 163 -4.42 -7.68 -2.00
C GLN A 163 -3.10 -8.31 -2.51
N GLY A 164 -2.82 -9.55 -2.15
CA GLY A 164 -1.59 -10.24 -2.56
C GLY A 164 -1.45 -10.40 -4.07
N PRO A 165 -2.44 -10.96 -4.78
CA PRO A 165 -2.41 -11.06 -6.23
C PRO A 165 -2.24 -9.71 -6.92
N CYS A 166 -3.03 -8.70 -6.54
CA CYS A 166 -2.93 -7.36 -7.12
C CYS A 166 -1.57 -6.71 -6.82
N ALA A 167 -1.04 -6.87 -5.61
CA ALA A 167 0.30 -6.39 -5.27
C ALA A 167 1.39 -7.07 -6.10
N LEU A 168 1.31 -8.41 -6.31
CA LEU A 168 2.25 -9.13 -7.15
C LEU A 168 2.21 -8.64 -8.61
N ALA A 169 1.03 -8.40 -9.15
CA ALA A 169 0.88 -7.83 -10.48
C ALA A 169 1.59 -6.48 -10.60
N MET A 170 1.41 -5.60 -9.61
CA MET A 170 2.09 -4.29 -9.59
C MET A 170 3.59 -4.40 -9.33
N PHE A 171 4.04 -5.40 -8.55
CA PHE A 171 5.48 -5.71 -8.41
C PHE A 171 6.11 -6.05 -9.76
N LEU A 172 5.46 -6.89 -10.56
CA LEU A 172 5.93 -7.27 -11.90
C LEU A 172 6.00 -6.05 -12.84
N LEU A 173 4.97 -5.19 -12.83
CA LEU A 173 4.96 -3.95 -13.61
C LEU A 173 6.08 -2.99 -13.15
N GLY A 174 6.24 -2.82 -11.85
CA GLY A 174 7.30 -2.00 -11.27
C GLY A 174 8.69 -2.52 -11.61
N PHE A 175 8.90 -3.84 -11.54
CA PHE A 175 10.16 -4.47 -11.90
C PHE A 175 10.53 -4.24 -13.37
N VAL A 176 9.58 -4.42 -14.29
CA VAL A 176 9.81 -4.13 -15.72
C VAL A 176 10.15 -2.65 -15.92
N SER A 177 9.37 -1.75 -15.33
CA SER A 177 9.62 -0.29 -15.42
C SER A 177 10.97 0.12 -14.84
N GLY A 178 11.43 -0.56 -13.78
CA GLY A 178 12.73 -0.30 -13.16
C GLY A 178 13.91 -0.70 -14.04
N LYS A 179 13.78 -1.77 -14.85
CA LYS A 179 14.79 -2.13 -15.86
C LYS A 179 14.99 -1.02 -16.90
N TYR A 180 13.90 -0.36 -17.28
CA TYR A 180 13.89 0.74 -18.23
C TYR A 180 14.11 2.13 -17.58
N GLN A 181 14.31 2.18 -16.26
CA GLN A 181 14.56 3.40 -15.49
C GLN A 181 13.50 4.50 -15.69
N LEU A 182 12.21 4.10 -15.80
CA LEU A 182 11.11 4.99 -16.15
C LEU A 182 10.99 6.18 -15.18
N LEU A 183 11.16 5.95 -13.88
CA LEU A 183 11.06 7.01 -12.87
C LEU A 183 12.31 7.90 -12.80
N GLN A 184 13.46 7.45 -13.32
CA GLN A 184 14.70 8.24 -13.35
C GLN A 184 14.74 9.20 -14.54
N TYR A 185 14.14 8.79 -15.67
CA TYR A 185 14.15 9.55 -16.93
C TYR A 185 12.73 9.65 -17.50
N PRO A 186 11.79 10.29 -16.78
CA PRO A 186 10.37 10.35 -17.18
C PRO A 186 10.16 11.06 -18.51
N GLU A 187 11.04 12.01 -18.86
CA GLU A 187 11.03 12.75 -20.12
C GLU A 187 11.10 11.84 -21.36
N ARG A 188 11.81 10.71 -21.27
CA ARG A 188 11.91 9.71 -22.36
C ARG A 188 10.60 8.97 -22.60
N TYR A 189 9.70 8.97 -21.61
CA TYR A 189 8.45 8.21 -21.61
C TYR A 189 7.21 9.11 -21.63
N THR A 190 7.38 10.39 -21.95
CA THR A 190 6.26 11.37 -21.97
C THR A 190 5.02 10.88 -22.72
N PRO A 191 5.09 10.23 -23.90
CA PRO A 191 3.90 9.68 -24.57
C PRO A 191 3.18 8.59 -23.77
N HIS A 192 3.95 7.72 -23.06
CA HIS A 192 3.41 6.67 -22.22
C HIS A 192 2.76 7.25 -20.96
N LEU A 193 3.39 8.25 -20.35
CA LEU A 193 2.82 8.96 -19.19
C LEU A 193 1.51 9.68 -19.56
N ASN A 194 1.44 10.31 -20.73
CA ASN A 194 0.21 10.94 -21.22
C ASN A 194 -0.92 9.91 -21.42
N LYS A 195 -0.61 8.75 -21.99
CA LYS A 195 -1.57 7.64 -22.11
C LYS A 195 -2.01 7.12 -20.75
N ALA A 196 -1.07 6.96 -19.80
CA ALA A 196 -1.39 6.53 -18.44
C ALA A 196 -2.35 7.52 -17.74
N ILE A 197 -2.10 8.83 -17.87
CA ILE A 197 -2.98 9.88 -17.35
C ILE A 197 -4.36 9.79 -18.02
N LEU A 198 -4.41 9.69 -19.35
CA LEU A 198 -5.65 9.59 -20.08
C LEU A 198 -6.50 8.40 -19.63
N TRP A 199 -5.91 7.20 -19.58
CA TRP A 199 -6.61 5.99 -19.13
C TRP A 199 -6.95 6.04 -17.63
N GLY A 200 -6.11 6.68 -16.80
CA GLY A 200 -6.40 6.96 -15.41
C GLY A 200 -7.69 7.80 -15.24
N VAL A 201 -7.86 8.82 -16.09
CA VAL A 201 -9.06 9.66 -16.08
C VAL A 201 -10.26 8.92 -16.68
N LEU A 202 -10.12 8.31 -17.86
CA LEU A 202 -11.25 7.72 -18.60
C LEU A 202 -11.77 6.40 -18.02
N VAL A 203 -10.89 5.59 -17.43
CA VAL A 203 -11.22 4.26 -16.89
C VAL A 203 -11.06 4.23 -15.38
N GLY A 204 -9.97 4.80 -14.89
CA GLY A 204 -9.61 4.71 -13.46
C GLY A 204 -10.54 5.52 -12.56
N ILE A 205 -10.92 6.75 -12.94
CA ILE A 205 -11.84 7.58 -12.14
C ILE A 205 -13.25 6.98 -12.13
N PRO A 206 -13.89 6.64 -13.28
CA PRO A 206 -15.22 6.02 -13.26
C PRO A 206 -15.27 4.71 -12.47
N GLY A 207 -14.26 3.83 -12.66
CA GLY A 207 -14.19 2.58 -11.90
C GLY A 207 -13.94 2.80 -10.39
N GLY A 208 -13.15 3.80 -10.03
CA GLY A 208 -12.96 4.21 -8.63
C GLY A 208 -14.24 4.76 -8.00
N LEU A 209 -15.03 5.54 -8.74
CA LEU A 209 -16.33 6.04 -8.30
C LEU A 209 -17.35 4.90 -8.14
N ALA A 210 -17.40 3.94 -9.09
CA ALA A 210 -18.26 2.78 -8.98
C ALA A 210 -17.91 1.95 -7.73
N TYR A 211 -16.62 1.67 -7.51
CA TYR A 211 -16.15 1.00 -6.28
C TYR A 211 -16.59 1.73 -5.02
N ALA A 212 -16.31 3.05 -4.95
CA ALA A 212 -16.67 3.88 -3.79
C ALA A 212 -18.18 3.94 -3.55
N TRP A 213 -18.97 3.95 -4.62
CA TRP A 213 -20.43 3.90 -4.53
C TRP A 213 -20.92 2.58 -3.94
N GLY A 214 -20.37 1.44 -4.41
CA GLY A 214 -20.70 0.11 -3.90
C GLY A 214 -20.44 -0.01 -2.40
N THR A 215 -19.23 0.33 -1.98
CA THR A 215 -18.82 0.23 -0.56
C THR A 215 -19.62 1.16 0.37
N GLN A 216 -20.06 2.32 -0.12
CA GLN A 216 -20.77 3.31 0.70
C GLN A 216 -22.28 3.05 0.78
N PHE A 217 -22.91 2.67 -0.33
CA PHE A 217 -24.37 2.68 -0.47
C PHE A 217 -24.98 1.29 -0.63
N MET A 218 -24.15 0.25 -0.84
CA MET A 218 -24.62 -1.13 -1.07
C MET A 218 -23.85 -2.16 -0.23
N PRO A 219 -23.50 -1.86 1.05
CA PRO A 219 -22.65 -2.74 1.85
C PRO A 219 -23.27 -4.15 2.00
N GLY A 220 -22.43 -5.18 1.87
CA GLY A 220 -22.81 -6.58 1.99
C GLY A 220 -23.59 -7.16 0.80
N SER A 221 -23.83 -6.35 -0.28
CA SER A 221 -24.60 -6.79 -1.44
C SER A 221 -23.73 -7.41 -2.54
N ALA A 222 -24.35 -8.23 -3.39
CA ALA A 222 -23.73 -8.71 -4.63
C ALA A 222 -23.25 -7.56 -5.53
N ALA A 223 -23.95 -6.42 -5.51
CA ALA A 223 -23.58 -5.23 -6.26
C ALA A 223 -22.27 -4.61 -5.72
N GLU A 224 -22.08 -4.53 -4.40
CA GLU A 224 -20.80 -4.11 -3.80
C GLU A 224 -19.65 -5.01 -4.29
N THR A 225 -19.82 -6.31 -4.22
CA THR A 225 -18.83 -7.29 -4.65
C THR A 225 -18.51 -7.16 -6.15
N ALA A 226 -19.52 -6.91 -6.99
CA ALA A 226 -19.32 -6.66 -8.42
C ALA A 226 -18.56 -5.35 -8.68
N MET A 227 -18.88 -4.29 -7.93
CA MET A 227 -18.18 -3.00 -8.03
C MET A 227 -16.74 -3.08 -7.47
N LEU A 228 -16.48 -3.93 -6.47
CA LEU A 228 -15.12 -4.27 -6.05
C LEU A 228 -14.32 -4.92 -7.19
N ALA A 229 -14.91 -5.88 -7.90
CA ALA A 229 -14.27 -6.52 -9.04
C ALA A 229 -13.95 -5.50 -10.16
N LEU A 230 -14.87 -4.57 -10.44
CA LEU A 230 -14.61 -3.45 -11.35
C LEU A 230 -13.49 -2.55 -10.83
N GLY A 231 -13.46 -2.27 -9.53
CA GLY A 231 -12.38 -1.53 -8.86
C GLY A 231 -11.02 -2.21 -9.03
N ILE A 232 -10.94 -3.54 -8.91
CA ILE A 232 -9.72 -4.32 -9.14
C ILE A 232 -9.18 -4.12 -10.56
N LEU A 233 -10.05 -4.15 -11.57
CA LEU A 233 -9.67 -3.96 -12.97
C LEU A 233 -9.23 -2.53 -13.29
N THR A 234 -9.83 -1.54 -12.65
CA THR A 234 -9.65 -0.12 -12.99
C THR A 234 -8.65 0.61 -12.09
N ALA A 235 -8.40 0.14 -10.87
CA ALA A 235 -7.46 0.75 -9.94
C ALA A 235 -6.02 0.87 -10.50
N PRO A 236 -5.45 -0.10 -11.23
CA PRO A 236 -4.13 0.07 -11.83
C PRO A 236 -4.04 1.25 -12.80
N PHE A 237 -5.10 1.52 -13.57
CA PHE A 237 -5.14 2.67 -14.49
C PHE A 237 -5.10 3.99 -13.73
N LEU A 238 -5.89 4.12 -12.65
CA LEU A 238 -5.87 5.32 -11.82
C LEU A 238 -4.51 5.47 -11.10
N THR A 239 -3.97 4.38 -10.58
CA THR A 239 -2.65 4.37 -9.92
C THR A 239 -1.54 4.86 -10.87
N MET A 240 -1.50 4.33 -12.08
CA MET A 240 -0.51 4.74 -13.08
C MET A 240 -0.78 6.14 -13.63
N GLY A 241 -2.05 6.55 -13.73
CA GLY A 241 -2.45 7.91 -14.09
C GLY A 241 -1.98 8.94 -13.06
N LEU A 242 -2.19 8.67 -11.77
CA LEU A 242 -1.70 9.51 -10.66
C LEU A 242 -0.18 9.59 -10.64
N LEU A 243 0.51 8.46 -10.82
CA LEU A 243 1.98 8.43 -10.91
C LEU A 243 2.47 9.28 -12.09
N GLY A 244 1.87 9.12 -13.27
CA GLY A 244 2.21 9.90 -14.45
C GLY A 244 2.00 11.40 -14.26
N ALA A 245 0.88 11.78 -13.64
CA ALA A 245 0.58 13.18 -13.32
C ALA A 245 1.60 13.77 -12.33
N LEU A 246 1.96 13.03 -11.28
CA LEU A 246 2.96 13.44 -10.29
C LEU A 246 4.35 13.62 -10.93
N LEU A 247 4.78 12.68 -11.78
CA LEU A 247 6.07 12.78 -12.46
C LEU A 247 6.12 14.03 -13.34
N LYS A 248 5.10 14.32 -14.13
CA LYS A 248 5.01 15.54 -14.96
C LYS A 248 4.97 16.81 -14.14
N LEU A 249 4.26 16.77 -13.00
CA LEU A 249 4.18 17.92 -12.10
C LEU A 249 5.56 18.23 -11.48
N PHE A 250 6.32 17.21 -11.09
CA PHE A 250 7.67 17.38 -10.56
C PHE A 250 8.67 17.83 -11.63
N ASP A 251 8.53 17.34 -12.87
CA ASP A 251 9.36 17.73 -14.01
C ASP A 251 9.13 19.19 -14.42
N SER A 252 7.92 19.73 -14.20
CA SER A 252 7.59 21.13 -14.53
C SER A 252 8.34 22.19 -13.70
N GLY A 253 9.10 21.80 -12.67
CA GLY A 253 9.82 22.71 -11.78
C GLY A 253 8.96 23.54 -10.82
N ARG A 254 7.61 23.52 -10.98
CA ARG A 254 6.69 24.37 -10.19
C ARG A 254 6.65 24.03 -8.70
N LEU A 255 7.02 22.81 -8.31
CA LEU A 255 6.93 22.31 -6.95
C LEU A 255 8.28 21.85 -6.35
N GLU A 256 9.38 22.53 -6.65
CA GLU A 256 10.71 22.13 -6.15
C GLU A 256 10.77 22.00 -4.61
N ARG A 257 10.20 22.96 -3.88
CA ARG A 257 10.20 22.93 -2.42
C ARG A 257 9.39 21.74 -1.90
N GLY A 258 8.24 21.47 -2.48
CA GLY A 258 7.39 20.30 -2.16
C GLY A 258 8.08 18.99 -2.52
N ARG A 259 8.69 18.91 -3.69
CA ARG A 259 9.48 17.76 -4.15
C ARG A 259 10.59 17.41 -3.15
N ASN A 260 11.35 18.40 -2.70
CA ASN A 260 12.45 18.19 -1.76
C ASN A 260 11.96 17.74 -0.38
N ALA A 261 10.83 18.28 0.12
CA ALA A 261 10.22 17.85 1.36
C ALA A 261 9.71 16.38 1.25
N LEU A 262 9.00 16.05 0.17
CA LEU A 262 8.52 14.69 -0.11
C LEU A 262 9.67 13.70 -0.34
N ALA A 263 10.76 14.13 -1.00
CA ALA A 263 11.94 13.30 -1.20
C ALA A 263 12.60 12.90 0.13
N ASN A 264 12.67 13.80 1.11
CA ASN A 264 13.17 13.48 2.45
C ASN A 264 12.25 12.48 3.15
N ALA A 265 10.94 12.68 3.12
CA ALA A 265 9.98 11.72 3.68
C ALA A 265 10.07 10.35 2.98
N GLY A 266 10.25 10.33 1.65
CA GLY A 266 10.41 9.10 0.87
C GLY A 266 11.71 8.35 1.19
N ARG A 267 12.80 9.05 1.52
CA ARG A 267 14.05 8.43 2.01
C ARG A 267 13.90 7.78 3.39
N MET A 268 12.90 8.18 4.16
CA MET A 268 12.51 7.64 5.46
C MET A 268 11.14 6.93 5.41
N ALA A 269 10.77 6.37 4.27
CA ALA A 269 9.42 5.84 4.04
C ALA A 269 9.03 4.74 5.02
N LEU A 270 9.95 3.81 5.36
CA LEU A 270 9.70 2.74 6.30
C LEU A 270 9.60 3.26 7.74
N THR A 271 10.49 4.17 8.12
CA THR A 271 10.43 4.86 9.42
C THR A 271 9.11 5.62 9.56
N ASN A 272 8.71 6.39 8.53
CA ASN A 272 7.48 7.16 8.56
C ASN A 272 6.24 6.25 8.59
N TYR A 273 6.26 5.12 7.90
CA TYR A 273 5.18 4.12 7.94
C TYR A 273 4.97 3.57 9.36
N LEU A 274 6.04 3.11 10.01
CA LEU A 274 5.95 2.59 11.37
C LEU A 274 5.62 3.68 12.39
N LEU A 275 6.18 4.88 12.23
CA LEU A 275 5.87 6.04 13.09
C LEU A 275 4.41 6.45 12.95
N GLN A 276 3.85 6.44 11.75
CA GLN A 276 2.43 6.71 11.53
C GLN A 276 1.54 5.70 12.25
N SER A 277 1.86 4.40 12.14
CA SER A 277 1.14 3.37 12.89
C SER A 277 1.25 3.54 14.40
N LEU A 278 2.43 3.91 14.91
CA LEU A 278 2.62 4.19 16.32
C LEU A 278 1.79 5.40 16.79
N ILE A 279 1.79 6.49 16.01
CA ILE A 279 0.97 7.68 16.29
C ILE A 279 -0.52 7.32 16.26
N CYS A 280 -0.98 6.60 15.25
CA CYS A 280 -2.36 6.15 15.14
C CYS A 280 -2.75 5.24 16.31
N SER A 281 -1.89 4.28 16.70
CA SER A 281 -2.12 3.43 17.86
C SER A 281 -2.25 4.26 19.13
N PHE A 282 -1.39 5.26 19.34
CA PHE A 282 -1.49 6.16 20.49
C PHE A 282 -2.77 7.01 20.46
N LEU A 283 -3.20 7.50 19.30
CA LEU A 283 -4.42 8.30 19.19
C LEU A 283 -5.68 7.44 19.39
N PHE A 284 -5.74 6.25 18.80
CA PHE A 284 -6.99 5.49 18.68
C PHE A 284 -7.14 4.34 19.65
N GLN A 285 -6.04 3.77 20.16
CA GLN A 285 -6.07 2.58 21.03
C GLN A 285 -5.95 2.91 22.52
N GLY A 286 -6.17 1.90 23.39
CA GLY A 286 -6.27 2.05 24.84
C GLY A 286 -4.99 2.45 25.56
N TYR A 287 -3.80 2.26 24.96
CA TYR A 287 -2.56 2.78 25.54
C TYR A 287 -2.32 4.28 25.33
N GLY A 288 -3.27 4.96 24.70
CA GLY A 288 -3.19 6.40 24.48
C GLY A 288 -4.53 7.08 24.73
N LEU A 289 -5.03 7.82 23.73
CA LEU A 289 -6.25 8.63 23.87
C LEU A 289 -7.56 7.84 23.67
N ALA A 290 -7.49 6.58 23.20
CA ALA A 290 -8.64 5.70 22.99
C ALA A 290 -9.79 6.34 22.16
N LEU A 291 -9.44 7.06 21.07
CA LEU A 291 -10.40 7.80 20.24
C LEU A 291 -11.16 6.91 19.25
N ILE A 292 -10.82 5.62 19.10
CA ILE A 292 -11.52 4.71 18.18
C ILE A 292 -13.02 4.71 18.49
N GLY A 293 -13.87 4.86 17.45
CA GLY A 293 -15.32 4.95 17.57
C GLY A 293 -15.86 6.19 18.31
N LYS A 294 -15.01 7.17 18.66
CA LYS A 294 -15.44 8.45 19.29
C LYS A 294 -15.33 9.65 18.35
N VAL A 295 -14.62 9.48 17.24
CA VAL A 295 -14.39 10.54 16.25
C VAL A 295 -15.01 10.16 14.90
N SER A 296 -15.50 11.17 14.17
CA SER A 296 -16.06 11.00 12.84
C SER A 296 -14.96 10.86 11.77
N VAL A 297 -15.34 10.44 10.56
CA VAL A 297 -14.44 10.38 9.40
C VAL A 297 -13.81 11.74 9.13
N THR A 298 -14.60 12.81 9.18
CA THR A 298 -14.11 14.18 8.99
C THR A 298 -13.09 14.58 10.07
N GLN A 299 -13.36 14.29 11.34
CA GLN A 299 -12.40 14.56 12.41
C GLN A 299 -11.10 13.76 12.23
N THR A 300 -11.21 12.49 11.86
CA THR A 300 -10.03 11.66 11.57
C THR A 300 -9.20 12.25 10.43
N PHE A 301 -9.84 12.76 9.37
CA PHE A 301 -9.14 13.42 8.27
C PHE A 301 -8.32 14.64 8.73
N PHE A 302 -8.84 15.43 9.67
CA PHE A 302 -8.09 16.55 10.23
C PHE A 302 -6.87 16.14 11.05
N PHE A 303 -6.81 14.93 11.59
CA PHE A 303 -5.58 14.40 12.22
C PHE A 303 -4.49 14.04 11.20
N VAL A 304 -4.88 13.64 9.98
CA VAL A 304 -3.92 13.21 8.95
C VAL A 304 -2.98 14.35 8.54
N LEU A 305 -3.52 15.56 8.35
CA LEU A 305 -2.74 16.71 7.88
C LEU A 305 -1.60 17.11 8.82
N PRO A 306 -1.83 17.32 10.13
CA PRO A 306 -0.75 17.66 11.07
C PRO A 306 0.23 16.48 11.26
N VAL A 307 -0.25 15.24 11.28
CA VAL A 307 0.64 14.06 11.37
C VAL A 307 1.58 14.01 10.19
N PHE A 308 1.05 14.14 8.97
CA PHE A 308 1.87 14.15 7.76
C PHE A 308 2.81 15.36 7.71
N GLY A 309 2.34 16.55 8.08
CA GLY A 309 3.18 17.75 8.19
C GLY A 309 4.34 17.57 9.17
N LEU A 310 4.07 16.97 10.34
CA LEU A 310 5.09 16.64 11.32
C LEU A 310 6.12 15.63 10.76
N GLN A 311 5.66 14.60 10.04
CA GLN A 311 6.54 13.62 9.40
C GLN A 311 7.46 14.26 8.34
N LEU A 312 6.97 15.22 7.55
CA LEU A 312 7.78 15.98 6.60
C LEU A 312 8.88 16.79 7.31
N LEU A 313 8.52 17.50 8.39
CA LEU A 313 9.46 18.30 9.19
C LEU A 313 10.49 17.41 9.89
N MET A 314 10.05 16.33 10.53
CA MET A 314 10.93 15.36 11.19
C MET A 314 11.90 14.70 10.21
N SER A 315 11.41 14.28 9.03
CA SER A 315 12.25 13.64 8.01
C SER A 315 13.32 14.61 7.51
N ARG A 316 12.95 15.87 7.27
CA ARG A 316 13.91 16.91 6.88
C ARG A 316 14.96 17.14 7.99
N TRP A 317 14.52 17.34 9.24
CA TRP A 317 15.40 17.57 10.38
C TRP A 317 16.35 16.39 10.64
N TRP A 318 15.83 15.15 10.58
CA TRP A 318 16.62 13.94 10.78
C TRP A 318 17.71 13.78 9.73
N LEU A 319 17.37 13.92 8.45
CA LEU A 319 18.29 13.74 7.33
C LEU A 319 19.32 14.87 7.17
N THR A 320 19.22 15.96 7.95
CA THR A 320 20.35 16.93 8.08
C THR A 320 21.47 16.41 9.00
N ARG A 321 21.21 15.40 9.80
CA ARG A 321 22.14 14.84 10.80
C ARG A 321 22.57 13.42 10.48
N PHE A 322 21.68 12.63 9.90
CA PHE A 322 21.89 11.21 9.65
C PHE A 322 21.65 10.88 8.16
N ALA A 323 22.42 9.92 7.66
CA ALA A 323 22.31 9.52 6.25
C ALA A 323 21.03 8.72 5.92
N TYR A 324 20.46 8.03 6.91
CA TYR A 324 19.32 7.13 6.80
C TYR A 324 18.32 7.38 7.93
N GLY A 325 17.04 7.07 7.70
CA GLY A 325 16.08 6.94 8.77
C GLY A 325 16.44 5.78 9.73
N PRO A 326 15.94 5.80 10.98
CA PRO A 326 16.30 4.77 11.96
C PRO A 326 16.01 3.35 11.50
N VAL A 327 14.82 3.11 10.96
CA VAL A 327 14.40 1.78 10.51
C VAL A 327 15.08 1.39 9.20
N GLU A 328 15.27 2.34 8.29
CA GLU A 328 16.05 2.14 7.06
C GLU A 328 17.50 1.76 7.38
N TRP A 329 18.09 2.37 8.41
CA TRP A 329 19.45 2.05 8.86
C TRP A 329 19.57 0.61 9.38
N ILE A 330 18.59 0.17 10.20
CA ILE A 330 18.51 -1.23 10.69
C ILE A 330 18.33 -2.19 9.51
N LEU A 331 17.36 -1.93 8.62
CA LEU A 331 17.11 -2.78 7.47
C LEU A 331 18.33 -2.84 6.54
N ARG A 332 19.05 -1.72 6.40
CA ARG A 332 20.28 -1.67 5.61
C ARG A 332 21.39 -2.49 6.27
N ALA A 333 21.57 -2.40 7.60
CA ALA A 333 22.53 -3.22 8.33
C ALA A 333 22.27 -4.71 8.12
N MET A 334 21.02 -5.14 8.22
CA MET A 334 20.60 -6.52 7.92
C MET A 334 20.91 -6.89 6.46
N THR A 335 20.60 -6.01 5.51
CA THR A 335 20.80 -6.23 4.07
C THR A 335 22.26 -6.44 3.71
N ILE A 336 23.16 -5.60 4.22
CA ILE A 336 24.60 -5.65 3.89
C ILE A 336 25.40 -6.57 4.83
N GLY A 337 24.80 -7.02 5.95
CA GLY A 337 25.43 -7.85 6.96
C GLY A 337 26.48 -7.15 7.83
N ARG A 338 26.47 -5.82 7.85
CA ARG A 338 27.33 -4.97 8.69
C ARG A 338 26.64 -3.63 8.95
N TRP A 339 26.98 -2.98 10.03
CA TRP A 339 26.45 -1.65 10.34
C TRP A 339 26.97 -0.61 9.32
N PRO A 340 26.07 0.13 8.65
CA PRO A 340 26.48 1.23 7.79
C PRO A 340 26.98 2.41 8.64
N ALA A 341 27.87 3.24 8.09
CA ALA A 341 28.23 4.52 8.72
C ALA A 341 26.98 5.39 8.88
N CYS A 342 26.89 6.10 10.00
CA CYS A 342 25.79 7.02 10.32
C CYS A 342 25.86 8.28 9.48
#